data_87d37d73db473b733950f198ffdb2370
#
_entry.id   87d37d73db473b733950f198ffdb2370
#
_cell.length_a   1.000
_cell.length_b   1.000
_cell.length_c   1.000
_cell.angle_alpha   90.00
_cell.angle_beta   90.00
_cell.angle_gamma   90.00
#
_symmetry.space_group_name_H-M   'P 1'
#
loop_
_entity.id
_entity.type
_entity.pdbx_description
1 polymer ?
#
loop_
_entity_poly.entity_id
_entity_poly.type
_entity_poly.pdbx_seq_one_letter_code
_entity_poly.pdbx_strand_id
1 'polypeptide(L)'
;MSAGEPGFETFIRSAQKPFQALPFLSSGAASAIDCGDRGIAISCASHSGSTTHAREAFKLLWQSDLDVGLLQCPVPPGSESALQYNCSGKHAAFLATSRKMSWPLETYLQADHPLQQEVNRRIAELLGLPPDELVASR
;
A
#
# COMPACT_ATOMS: atom_id res chain seq x y z
N MET A 1 4.01 10.55 27.56
CA MET A 1 2.63 10.21 27.99
C MET A 1 2.29 8.88 27.33
N SER A 2 2.01 7.83 28.08
CA SER A 2 1.58 6.52 27.55
C SER A 2 0.16 6.22 28.03
N ALA A 3 -0.63 5.54 27.20
CA ALA A 3 -1.96 5.05 27.54
C ALA A 3 -2.03 3.56 27.19
N GLY A 4 -2.62 2.74 28.05
CA GLY A 4 -2.65 1.30 27.91
C GLY A 4 -1.35 0.62 28.36
N GLU A 5 -1.10 -0.58 27.84
CA GLU A 5 0.08 -1.39 28.14
C GLU A 5 1.12 -1.28 27.01
N PRO A 6 2.24 -0.56 27.21
CA PRO A 6 3.23 -0.32 26.16
C PRO A 6 3.94 -1.60 25.65
N GLY A 7 3.95 -2.66 26.48
CA GLY A 7 4.57 -3.95 26.13
C GLY A 7 3.63 -4.95 25.46
N PHE A 8 2.37 -4.57 25.15
CA PHE A 8 1.42 -5.48 24.52
C PHE A 8 1.76 -5.72 23.05
N GLU A 9 2.11 -6.96 22.73
CA GLU A 9 2.42 -7.37 21.35
C GLU A 9 1.15 -7.78 20.59
N THR A 10 0.93 -7.21 19.41
CA THR A 10 -0.21 -7.52 18.55
C THR A 10 0.07 -7.19 17.10
N PHE A 11 -0.73 -7.77 16.19
CA PHE A 11 -0.70 -7.38 14.77
C PHE A 11 -1.41 -6.04 14.58
N ILE A 12 -0.68 -5.02 14.10
CA ILE A 12 -1.22 -3.68 13.88
C ILE A 12 -2.15 -3.56 12.67
N ARG A 13 -2.20 -4.59 11.80
CA ARG A 13 -3.12 -4.69 10.65
C ARG A 13 -3.13 -3.40 9.79
N SER A 14 -4.31 -2.84 9.54
CA SER A 14 -4.48 -1.66 8.68
C SER A 14 -3.80 -0.39 9.20
N ALA A 15 -3.47 -0.30 10.49
CA ALA A 15 -2.70 0.81 11.04
C ALA A 15 -1.25 0.85 10.50
N GLN A 16 -0.78 -0.23 9.88
CA GLN A 16 0.52 -0.30 9.22
C GLN A 16 0.56 0.42 7.85
N LYS A 17 -0.57 0.75 7.25
CA LYS A 17 -0.64 1.31 5.89
C LYS A 17 0.18 2.58 5.66
N PRO A 18 0.26 3.55 6.58
CA PRO A 18 1.12 4.71 6.39
C PRO A 18 2.59 4.32 6.20
N PHE A 19 3.05 3.30 6.94
CA PHE A 19 4.42 2.79 6.81
C PHE A 19 4.62 1.99 5.52
N GLN A 20 3.61 1.23 5.09
CA GLN A 20 3.62 0.51 3.83
C GLN A 20 3.64 1.44 2.61
N ALA A 21 3.13 2.68 2.73
CA ALA A 21 3.16 3.68 1.67
C ALA A 21 4.52 4.41 1.54
N LEU A 22 5.46 4.22 2.47
CA LEU A 22 6.77 4.88 2.42
C LEU A 22 7.54 4.62 1.11
N PRO A 23 7.60 3.41 0.55
CA PRO A 23 8.24 3.18 -0.74
C PRO A 23 7.61 3.99 -1.88
N PHE A 24 6.28 4.17 -1.88
CA PHE A 24 5.58 4.98 -2.87
C PHE A 24 6.06 6.45 -2.86
N LEU A 25 6.27 7.00 -1.68
CA LEU A 25 6.75 8.37 -1.52
C LEU A 25 8.26 8.47 -1.79
N SER A 26 9.07 7.61 -1.18
CA SER A 26 10.53 7.72 -1.21
C SER A 26 11.16 7.30 -2.54
N SER A 27 10.51 6.45 -3.34
CA SER A 27 10.96 6.09 -4.69
C SER A 27 10.75 7.21 -5.72
N GLY A 28 10.00 8.24 -5.37
CA GLY A 28 9.56 9.28 -6.29
C GLY A 28 8.38 8.86 -7.18
N ALA A 29 7.75 7.70 -6.94
CA ALA A 29 6.58 7.26 -7.71
C ALA A 29 5.41 8.24 -7.56
N ALA A 30 5.13 8.69 -6.34
CA ALA A 30 4.09 9.68 -6.07
C ALA A 30 4.33 11.00 -6.81
N SER A 31 5.56 11.50 -6.80
CA SER A 31 5.94 12.73 -7.49
C SER A 31 5.88 12.58 -9.02
N ALA A 32 6.28 11.41 -9.54
CA ALA A 32 6.28 11.16 -10.98
C ALA A 32 4.89 11.21 -11.60
N ILE A 33 3.85 10.90 -10.83
CA ILE A 33 2.45 10.91 -11.28
C ILE A 33 1.67 12.13 -10.78
N ASP A 34 2.32 13.07 -10.08
CA ASP A 34 1.65 14.25 -9.49
C ASP A 34 0.37 13.85 -8.71
N CYS A 35 0.51 12.87 -7.80
CA CYS A 35 -0.65 12.21 -7.21
C CYS A 35 -1.48 13.12 -6.28
N GLY A 36 -0.91 14.19 -5.76
CA GLY A 36 -1.55 15.14 -4.84
C GLY A 36 -1.93 14.53 -3.48
N ASP A 37 -2.46 15.35 -2.59
CA ASP A 37 -2.80 14.96 -1.21
C ASP A 37 -3.81 13.82 -1.12
N ARG A 38 -4.81 13.80 -2.01
CA ARG A 38 -5.83 12.73 -2.03
C ARG A 38 -5.24 11.39 -2.43
N GLY A 39 -4.32 11.38 -3.40
CA GLY A 39 -3.60 10.16 -3.80
C GLY A 39 -2.72 9.63 -2.68
N ILE A 40 -2.04 10.50 -1.94
CA ILE A 40 -1.27 10.13 -0.76
C ILE A 40 -2.21 9.57 0.32
N ALA A 41 -3.30 10.27 0.63
CA ALA A 41 -4.25 9.84 1.64
C ALA A 41 -4.84 8.46 1.34
N ILE A 42 -5.27 8.18 0.10
CA ILE A 42 -5.85 6.88 -0.28
C ILE A 42 -4.81 5.75 -0.23
N SER A 43 -3.52 6.04 -0.48
CA SER A 43 -2.43 5.06 -0.37
C SER A 43 -2.16 4.61 1.06
N CYS A 44 -2.47 5.47 2.04
CA CYS A 44 -2.20 5.27 3.48
C CYS A 44 -3.41 4.79 4.28
N ALA A 45 -4.62 4.78 3.70
CA ALA A 45 -5.85 4.59 4.43
C ALA A 45 -6.60 3.29 4.12
N SER A 46 -7.48 2.90 5.05
CA SER A 46 -8.62 2.03 4.74
C SER A 46 -9.82 2.90 4.43
N HIS A 47 -10.60 2.53 3.42
CA HIS A 47 -11.74 3.32 2.96
C HIS A 47 -13.00 2.47 2.76
N SER A 48 -14.15 3.13 2.65
CA SER A 48 -15.47 2.48 2.53
C SER A 48 -15.81 2.02 1.11
N GLY A 49 -14.92 2.19 0.15
CA GLY A 49 -15.19 1.80 -1.24
C GLY A 49 -16.18 2.71 -1.99
N SER A 50 -16.43 3.92 -1.50
CA SER A 50 -17.30 4.88 -2.21
C SER A 50 -16.75 5.20 -3.61
N THR A 51 -17.61 5.75 -4.46
CA THR A 51 -17.22 6.19 -5.81
C THR A 51 -16.04 7.16 -5.78
N THR A 52 -15.96 8.04 -4.79
CA THR A 52 -14.82 8.95 -4.62
C THR A 52 -13.53 8.19 -4.34
N HIS A 53 -13.56 7.21 -3.43
CA HIS A 53 -12.39 6.39 -3.11
C HIS A 53 -11.93 5.56 -4.32
N ALA A 54 -12.87 4.93 -5.02
CA ALA A 54 -12.58 4.15 -6.22
C ALA A 54 -11.94 5.01 -7.33
N ARG A 55 -12.41 6.25 -7.51
CA ARG A 55 -11.83 7.21 -8.47
C ARG A 55 -10.41 7.61 -8.10
N GLU A 56 -10.12 7.86 -6.83
CA GLU A 56 -8.75 8.21 -6.41
C GLU A 56 -7.80 7.02 -6.60
N ALA A 57 -8.21 5.79 -6.25
CA ALA A 57 -7.42 4.59 -6.52
C ALA A 57 -7.20 4.36 -8.02
N PHE A 58 -8.25 4.54 -8.83
CA PHE A 58 -8.16 4.48 -10.29
C PHE A 58 -7.19 5.53 -10.84
N LYS A 59 -7.25 6.77 -10.33
CA LYS A 59 -6.39 7.86 -10.76
C LYS A 59 -4.90 7.51 -10.56
N LEU A 60 -4.53 6.89 -9.43
CA LEU A 60 -3.16 6.43 -9.20
C LEU A 60 -2.69 5.44 -10.25
N LEU A 61 -3.53 4.47 -10.60
CA LEU A 61 -3.23 3.49 -11.64
C LEU A 61 -3.11 4.15 -13.01
N TRP A 62 -4.11 4.94 -13.38
CA TRP A 62 -4.16 5.60 -14.69
C TRP A 62 -2.98 6.54 -14.93
N GLN A 63 -2.62 7.35 -13.93
CA GLN A 63 -1.46 8.25 -14.00
C GLN A 63 -0.11 7.49 -14.05
N SER A 64 -0.10 6.24 -13.60
CA SER A 64 1.07 5.34 -13.68
C SER A 64 1.08 4.48 -14.95
N ASP A 65 0.14 4.69 -15.89
CA ASP A 65 -0.04 3.85 -17.10
C ASP A 65 -0.23 2.37 -16.74
N LEU A 66 -1.15 2.10 -15.82
CA LEU A 66 -1.45 0.78 -15.29
C LEU A 66 -2.93 0.42 -15.43
N ASP A 67 -3.20 -0.83 -15.85
CA ASP A 67 -4.55 -1.36 -15.94
C ASP A 67 -5.10 -1.75 -14.57
N VAL A 68 -6.42 -1.55 -14.38
CA VAL A 68 -7.14 -1.92 -13.15
C VAL A 68 -7.08 -3.44 -12.88
N GLY A 69 -7.00 -4.25 -13.94
CA GLY A 69 -6.88 -5.70 -13.85
C GLY A 69 -5.61 -6.19 -13.14
N LEU A 70 -4.60 -5.33 -12.95
CA LEU A 70 -3.41 -5.65 -12.15
C LEU A 70 -3.68 -5.68 -10.64
N LEU A 71 -4.81 -5.13 -10.18
CA LEU A 71 -5.18 -5.16 -8.76
C LEU A 71 -5.45 -6.60 -8.31
N GLN A 72 -4.68 -7.10 -7.36
CA GLN A 72 -4.84 -8.43 -6.76
C GLN A 72 -5.67 -8.42 -5.45
N CYS A 73 -6.31 -7.31 -5.15
CA CYS A 73 -7.27 -7.27 -4.06
C CYS A 73 -8.64 -7.80 -4.53
N PRO A 74 -9.44 -8.40 -3.61
CA PRO A 74 -10.73 -8.95 -3.99
C PRO A 74 -11.74 -7.87 -4.37
N VAL A 75 -12.73 -8.26 -5.16
CA VAL A 75 -13.94 -7.44 -5.37
C VAL A 75 -14.83 -7.63 -4.15
N PRO A 76 -15.21 -6.57 -3.41
CA PRO A 76 -16.07 -6.71 -2.24
C PRO A 76 -17.46 -7.24 -2.62
N PRO A 77 -18.13 -8.01 -1.74
CA PRO A 77 -19.50 -8.43 -1.98
C PRO A 77 -20.44 -7.24 -2.28
N GLY A 78 -21.22 -7.35 -3.36
CA GLY A 78 -22.13 -6.29 -3.81
C GLY A 78 -21.44 -5.12 -4.53
N SER A 79 -20.14 -5.24 -4.83
CA SER A 79 -19.37 -4.27 -5.60
C SER A 79 -19.07 -4.78 -7.00
N GLU A 80 -18.79 -3.87 -7.93
CA GLU A 80 -18.51 -4.19 -9.33
C GLU A 80 -17.01 -4.21 -9.65
N SER A 81 -16.16 -3.71 -8.74
CA SER A 81 -14.74 -3.54 -9.02
C SER A 81 -13.87 -3.69 -7.77
N ALA A 82 -12.67 -4.22 -7.97
CA ALA A 82 -11.60 -4.25 -6.98
C ALA A 82 -11.19 -2.85 -6.50
N LEU A 83 -11.47 -1.80 -7.27
CA LEU A 83 -11.26 -0.40 -6.86
C LEU A 83 -12.08 -0.01 -5.62
N GLN A 84 -13.18 -0.72 -5.35
CA GLN A 84 -14.03 -0.51 -4.17
C GLN A 84 -13.54 -1.27 -2.93
N TYR A 85 -12.51 -2.10 -3.06
CA TYR A 85 -11.90 -2.77 -1.91
C TYR A 85 -11.22 -1.77 -0.98
N ASN A 86 -11.39 -1.95 0.31
CA ASN A 86 -10.93 -1.02 1.35
C ASN A 86 -9.42 -0.72 1.36
N CYS A 87 -8.63 -1.49 0.62
CA CYS A 87 -7.19 -1.31 0.48
C CYS A 87 -6.75 -0.97 -0.95
N SER A 88 -7.68 -0.74 -1.89
CA SER A 88 -7.36 -0.56 -3.32
C SER A 88 -6.35 0.58 -3.56
N GLY A 89 -6.42 1.66 -2.78
CA GLY A 89 -5.45 2.76 -2.86
C GLY A 89 -4.03 2.33 -2.51
N LYS A 90 -3.86 1.50 -1.46
CA LYS A 90 -2.55 0.92 -1.13
C LYS A 90 -2.03 0.02 -2.26
N HIS A 91 -2.89 -0.84 -2.81
CA HIS A 91 -2.51 -1.70 -3.94
C HIS A 91 -2.13 -0.89 -5.18
N ALA A 92 -2.87 0.17 -5.48
CA ALA A 92 -2.53 1.09 -6.57
C ALA A 92 -1.16 1.77 -6.35
N ALA A 93 -0.87 2.21 -5.13
CA ALA A 93 0.42 2.79 -4.78
C ALA A 93 1.57 1.76 -4.88
N PHE A 94 1.34 0.51 -4.50
CA PHE A 94 2.30 -0.58 -4.66
C PHE A 94 2.64 -0.83 -6.13
N LEU A 95 1.63 -0.89 -6.98
CA LEU A 95 1.80 -1.06 -8.42
C LEU A 95 2.51 0.15 -9.05
N ALA A 96 2.13 1.37 -8.69
CA ALA A 96 2.80 2.60 -9.15
C ALA A 96 4.29 2.62 -8.75
N THR A 97 4.61 2.17 -7.52
CA THR A 97 5.99 2.04 -7.06
C THR A 97 6.75 0.99 -7.88
N SER A 98 6.16 -0.19 -8.08
CA SER A 98 6.75 -1.27 -8.86
C SER A 98 6.99 -0.84 -10.32
N ARG A 99 6.05 -0.13 -10.93
CA ARG A 99 6.21 0.47 -12.26
C ARG A 99 7.38 1.44 -12.33
N LYS A 100 7.46 2.36 -11.36
CA LYS A 100 8.53 3.37 -11.27
C LYS A 100 9.91 2.74 -11.11
N MET A 101 10.00 1.66 -10.34
CA MET A 101 11.24 0.95 -10.02
C MET A 101 11.58 -0.14 -11.04
N SER A 102 10.75 -0.35 -12.07
CA SER A 102 10.89 -1.43 -13.05
C SER A 102 10.87 -2.82 -12.40
N TRP A 103 10.08 -3.01 -11.34
CA TRP A 103 9.85 -4.29 -10.68
C TRP A 103 8.66 -5.03 -11.32
N PRO A 104 8.58 -6.38 -11.21
CA PRO A 104 7.47 -7.16 -11.72
C PRO A 104 6.12 -6.69 -11.17
N LEU A 105 5.10 -6.54 -12.03
CA LEU A 105 3.79 -6.05 -11.59
C LEU A 105 2.87 -7.19 -11.10
N GLU A 106 3.04 -8.38 -11.64
CA GLU A 106 2.16 -9.53 -11.39
C GLU A 106 2.40 -10.20 -10.03
N THR A 107 3.55 -9.94 -9.42
CA THR A 107 4.00 -10.61 -8.18
C THR A 107 4.16 -9.65 -7.00
N TYR A 108 3.63 -8.44 -7.10
CA TYR A 108 3.87 -7.37 -6.11
C TYR A 108 3.42 -7.69 -4.67
N LEU A 109 2.63 -8.75 -4.46
CA LEU A 109 2.21 -9.22 -3.14
C LEU A 109 3.06 -10.37 -2.60
N GLN A 110 3.94 -10.96 -3.41
CA GLN A 110 4.78 -12.06 -2.95
C GLN A 110 5.85 -11.56 -1.97
N ALA A 111 6.12 -12.37 -0.93
CA ALA A 111 7.01 -11.96 0.16
C ALA A 111 8.45 -11.67 -0.30
N ASP A 112 8.91 -12.35 -1.34
CA ASP A 112 10.23 -12.19 -1.96
C ASP A 112 10.28 -11.06 -3.01
N HIS A 113 9.15 -10.40 -3.29
CA HIS A 113 9.11 -9.28 -4.23
C HIS A 113 9.88 -8.07 -3.67
N PRO A 114 10.68 -7.35 -4.50
CA PRO A 114 11.48 -6.22 -4.05
C PRO A 114 10.68 -5.13 -3.31
N LEU A 115 9.43 -4.88 -3.72
CA LEU A 115 8.54 -3.96 -3.03
C LEU A 115 8.26 -4.41 -1.58
N GLN A 116 7.94 -5.69 -1.37
CA GLN A 116 7.64 -6.20 -0.02
C GLN A 116 8.88 -6.20 0.86
N GLN A 117 10.03 -6.51 0.29
CA GLN A 117 11.31 -6.40 0.99
C GLN A 117 11.61 -4.94 1.40
N GLU A 118 11.37 -3.97 0.51
CA GLU A 118 11.55 -2.54 0.82
C GLU A 118 10.56 -2.07 1.90
N VAL A 119 9.29 -2.50 1.85
CA VAL A 119 8.30 -2.22 2.90
C VAL A 119 8.80 -2.75 4.25
N ASN A 120 9.22 -4.01 4.30
CA ASN A 120 9.72 -4.63 5.53
C ASN A 120 10.96 -3.93 6.05
N ARG A 121 11.90 -3.59 5.17
CA ARG A 121 13.12 -2.85 5.55
C ARG A 121 12.78 -1.51 6.19
N ARG A 122 11.84 -0.74 5.61
CA ARG A 122 11.40 0.56 6.16
C ARG A 122 10.74 0.41 7.52
N ILE A 123 9.90 -0.60 7.68
CA ILE A 123 9.24 -0.86 8.97
C ILE A 123 10.27 -1.26 10.02
N ALA A 124 11.20 -2.15 9.69
CA ALA A 124 12.27 -2.57 10.58
C ALA A 124 13.14 -1.38 11.04
N GLU A 125 13.55 -0.52 10.10
CA GLU A 125 14.28 0.72 10.42
C GLU A 125 13.54 1.59 11.45
N LEU A 126 12.24 1.80 11.25
CA LEU A 126 11.41 2.63 12.14
C LEU A 126 11.25 2.01 13.54
N LEU A 127 11.25 0.69 13.61
CA LEU A 127 11.15 -0.04 14.88
C LEU A 127 12.51 -0.25 15.55
N GLY A 128 13.62 0.05 14.86
CA GLY A 128 14.96 -0.26 15.35
C GLY A 128 15.24 -1.76 15.44
N LEU A 129 14.57 -2.57 14.60
CA LEU A 129 14.68 -4.03 14.57
C LEU A 129 15.45 -4.50 13.32
N PRO A 130 16.14 -5.67 13.38
CA PRO A 130 16.59 -6.34 12.19
C PRO A 130 15.38 -6.76 11.30
N PRO A 131 15.48 -6.70 9.96
CA PRO A 131 14.36 -7.05 9.07
C PRO A 131 13.83 -8.48 9.22
N ASP A 132 14.65 -9.40 9.64
CA ASP A 132 14.33 -10.81 9.88
C ASP A 132 13.54 -11.07 11.17
N GLU A 133 13.48 -10.09 12.06
CA GLU A 133 12.64 -10.14 13.27
C GLU A 133 11.18 -9.68 13.01
N LEU A 134 10.89 -9.16 11.82
CA LEU A 134 9.51 -8.81 11.48
C LEU A 134 8.67 -10.04 11.17
N VAL A 135 7.67 -10.28 12.02
CA VAL A 135 6.71 -11.37 11.81
C VAL A 135 5.57 -10.87 10.92
N ALA A 136 5.48 -11.40 9.70
CA ALA A 136 4.34 -11.16 8.83
C ALA A 136 3.16 -12.07 9.20
N SER A 137 1.95 -11.51 9.31
CA SER A 137 0.74 -12.32 9.37
C SER A 137 0.51 -12.99 8.01
N ARG A 138 0.39 -14.29 8.00
CA ARG A 138 0.00 -15.09 6.82
C ARG A 138 -1.51 -14.98 6.59
#